data_dc90f19335cd3a355741cd2d7ac6c690
#
_entry.id   dc90f19335cd3a355741cd2d7ac6c690
#
_cell.length_a   1.000
_cell.length_b   1.000
_cell.length_c   1.000
_cell.angle_alpha   90.00
_cell.angle_beta   90.00
_cell.angle_gamma   90.00
#
_symmetry.space_group_name_H-M   'P 1'
#
loop_
_entity.id
_entity.type
_entity.pdbx_description
1 polymer ?
#
loop_
_entity_poly.entity_id
_entity_poly.type
_entity_poly.pdbx_seq_one_letter_code
_entity_poly.pdbx_strand_id
1 'polypeptide(L)'
;MENLLDIQDLHAVAGEKEILKGLNLKINKGETHVIMGPNGAGKSTTANVILNNPEYKKVSGKVVFEGEDISDLSTDKIAKEGVFMSFQSPVEIPGISTTNFLKYAKNKITDKPVKIFELRDQIQKYMEE
;
A
#
# COMPACT_ATOMS: atom_id res chain seq x y z
N MET A 1 13.24 17.02 9.36
CA MET A 1 12.46 15.78 9.49
C MET A 1 12.71 14.88 8.28
N GLU A 2 12.84 13.60 8.53
CA GLU A 2 13.01 12.66 7.41
C GLU A 2 11.72 12.49 6.63
N ASN A 3 11.79 12.68 5.32
CA ASN A 3 10.68 12.49 4.41
C ASN A 3 10.42 10.99 4.22
N LEU A 4 9.19 10.55 4.49
CA LEU A 4 8.79 9.16 4.28
C LEU A 4 8.19 8.95 2.90
N LEU A 5 7.22 9.77 2.53
CA LEU A 5 6.51 9.68 1.25
C LEU A 5 6.43 11.06 0.60
N ASP A 6 6.78 11.16 -0.65
CA ASP A 6 6.69 12.39 -1.44
C ASP A 6 6.02 12.08 -2.77
N ILE A 7 4.84 12.63 -2.97
CA ILE A 7 4.07 12.52 -4.20
C ILE A 7 4.13 13.87 -4.93
N GLN A 8 4.61 13.85 -6.15
CA GLN A 8 4.85 15.06 -6.94
C GLN A 8 4.03 15.02 -8.21
N ASP A 9 3.11 15.97 -8.34
CA ASP A 9 2.29 16.22 -9.54
C ASP A 9 1.71 14.92 -10.15
N LEU A 10 1.09 14.10 -9.32
CA LEU A 10 0.60 12.78 -9.72
C LEU A 10 -0.72 12.89 -10.48
N HIS A 11 -0.71 12.38 -11.70
CA HIS A 11 -1.89 12.24 -12.55
C HIS A 11 -2.20 10.76 -12.78
N ALA A 12 -3.45 10.37 -12.62
CA ALA A 12 -3.88 8.99 -12.81
C ALA A 12 -5.28 8.92 -13.39
N VAL A 13 -5.51 7.87 -14.20
CA VAL A 13 -6.79 7.59 -14.82
C VAL A 13 -7.32 6.22 -14.40
N ALA A 14 -8.64 6.11 -14.30
CA ALA A 14 -9.34 4.83 -14.17
C ALA A 14 -10.18 4.65 -15.44
N GLY A 15 -9.76 3.73 -16.31
CA GLY A 15 -10.33 3.64 -17.64
C GLY A 15 -10.03 4.89 -18.46
N GLU A 16 -11.06 5.61 -18.89
CA GLU A 16 -10.95 6.87 -19.65
C GLU A 16 -11.07 8.13 -18.79
N LYS A 17 -11.38 7.96 -17.50
CA LYS A 17 -11.63 9.08 -16.60
C LYS A 17 -10.37 9.42 -15.80
N GLU A 18 -9.94 10.69 -15.91
CA GLU A 18 -8.87 11.21 -15.06
C GLU A 18 -9.41 11.46 -13.64
N ILE A 19 -8.82 10.80 -12.66
CA ILE A 19 -9.24 10.88 -11.25
C ILE A 19 -8.27 11.72 -10.43
N LEU A 20 -6.97 11.55 -10.63
CA LEU A 20 -5.94 12.38 -9.99
C LEU A 20 -5.39 13.38 -11.01
N LYS A 21 -5.45 14.66 -10.66
CA LYS A 21 -5.15 15.79 -11.54
C LYS A 21 -4.05 16.69 -10.96
N GLY A 22 -2.88 16.11 -10.72
CA GLY A 22 -1.77 16.86 -10.15
C GLY A 22 -1.72 16.81 -8.64
N LEU A 23 -1.85 15.62 -8.06
CA LEU A 23 -1.77 15.45 -6.61
C LEU A 23 -0.35 15.68 -6.11
N ASN A 24 -0.23 16.53 -5.10
CA ASN A 24 1.01 16.72 -4.34
C ASN A 24 0.75 16.38 -2.88
N LEU A 25 1.57 15.52 -2.31
CA LEU A 25 1.47 15.12 -0.90
C LEU A 25 2.83 14.77 -0.37
N LYS A 26 3.17 15.30 0.79
CA LYS A 26 4.42 15.02 1.46
C LYS A 26 4.16 14.60 2.89
N ILE A 27 4.67 13.43 3.27
CA ILE A 27 4.51 12.87 4.61
C ILE A 27 5.89 12.58 5.18
N ASN A 28 6.17 13.10 6.36
CA ASN A 28 7.41 12.80 7.08
C ASN A 28 7.22 11.61 8.01
N LYS A 29 8.32 11.00 8.43
CA LYS A 29 8.28 9.88 9.37
C LYS A 29 7.59 10.28 10.68
N GLY A 30 6.72 9.42 11.16
CA GLY A 30 5.97 9.64 12.39
C GLY A 30 4.73 10.52 12.26
N GLU A 31 4.43 11.03 11.05
CA GLU A 31 3.23 11.84 10.82
C GLU A 31 2.05 10.96 10.41
N THR A 32 0.86 11.38 10.82
CA THR A 32 -0.42 10.82 10.38
C THR A 32 -1.15 11.85 9.53
N HIS A 33 -1.49 11.51 8.31
CA HIS A 33 -2.24 12.37 7.40
C HIS A 33 -3.62 11.80 7.13
N VAL A 34 -4.65 12.65 7.19
CA VAL A 34 -6.04 12.27 6.93
C VAL A 34 -6.49 12.94 5.64
N ILE A 35 -6.97 12.13 4.70
CA ILE A 35 -7.53 12.60 3.44
C ILE A 35 -9.04 12.58 3.53
N MET A 36 -9.68 13.74 3.37
CA MET A 36 -11.12 13.89 3.43
C MET A 36 -11.66 14.47 2.15
N GLY A 37 -12.91 14.16 1.85
CA GLY A 37 -13.60 14.66 0.66
C GLY A 37 -14.84 13.83 0.35
N PRO A 38 -15.70 14.31 -0.57
CA PRO A 38 -16.86 13.55 -1.01
C PRO A 38 -16.48 12.29 -1.76
N ASN A 39 -17.41 11.35 -1.88
CA ASN A 39 -17.23 10.15 -2.69
C ASN A 39 -16.93 10.53 -4.15
N GLY A 40 -15.95 9.89 -4.75
CA GLY A 40 -15.49 10.21 -6.11
C GLY A 40 -14.43 11.30 -6.19
N ALA A 41 -13.95 11.83 -5.05
CA ALA A 41 -12.87 12.83 -5.02
C ALA A 41 -11.46 12.25 -5.20
N GLY A 42 -11.31 10.92 -5.33
CA GLY A 42 -10.03 10.27 -5.55
C GLY A 42 -9.31 9.78 -4.30
N LYS A 43 -9.98 9.75 -3.15
CA LYS A 43 -9.36 9.30 -1.87
C LYS A 43 -8.82 7.88 -1.95
N SER A 44 -9.68 6.92 -2.30
CA SER A 44 -9.29 5.50 -2.46
C SER A 44 -8.38 5.30 -3.66
N THR A 45 -8.58 6.06 -4.71
CA THR A 45 -7.74 6.04 -5.91
C THR A 45 -6.29 6.40 -5.58
N THR A 46 -6.07 7.40 -4.72
CA THR A 46 -4.72 7.80 -4.30
C THR A 46 -3.94 6.62 -3.72
N ALA A 47 -4.53 5.88 -2.79
CA ALA A 47 -3.89 4.72 -2.19
C ALA A 47 -3.59 3.62 -3.21
N ASN A 48 -4.56 3.31 -4.08
CA ASN A 48 -4.38 2.32 -5.14
C ASN A 48 -3.29 2.70 -6.14
N VAL A 49 -3.19 3.98 -6.50
CA VAL A 49 -2.16 4.47 -7.42
C VAL A 49 -0.77 4.41 -6.78
N ILE A 50 -0.65 4.72 -5.50
CA ILE A 50 0.63 4.59 -4.76
C ILE A 50 1.12 3.14 -4.81
N LEU A 51 0.22 2.17 -4.66
CA LEU A 51 0.54 0.74 -4.72
C LEU A 51 0.68 0.20 -6.15
N ASN A 52 0.50 1.04 -7.14
CA ASN A 52 0.57 0.65 -8.55
C ASN A 52 -0.45 -0.42 -8.95
N ASN A 53 -1.67 -0.31 -8.42
CA ASN A 53 -2.76 -1.22 -8.76
C ASN A 53 -3.05 -1.15 -10.27
N PRO A 54 -3.09 -2.29 -10.99
CA PRO A 54 -3.27 -2.31 -12.44
C PRO A 54 -4.58 -1.70 -12.95
N GLU A 55 -5.60 -1.59 -12.11
CA GLU A 55 -6.88 -0.95 -12.47
C GLU A 55 -6.74 0.56 -12.70
N TYR A 56 -5.70 1.16 -12.15
CA TYR A 56 -5.43 2.59 -12.25
C TYR A 56 -4.14 2.82 -13.01
N LYS A 57 -4.21 3.62 -14.06
CA LYS A 57 -3.04 3.94 -14.87
C LYS A 57 -2.47 5.30 -14.46
N LYS A 58 -1.22 5.29 -14.05
CA LYS A 58 -0.45 6.50 -13.84
C LYS A 58 -0.09 7.12 -15.18
N VAL A 59 -0.45 8.38 -15.37
CA VAL A 59 -0.18 9.12 -16.61
C VAL A 59 1.11 9.90 -16.49
N SER A 60 1.31 10.59 -15.36
CA SER A 60 2.50 11.39 -15.09
C SER A 60 2.64 11.62 -13.60
N GLY A 61 3.77 12.18 -13.20
CA GLY A 61 4.08 12.45 -11.82
C GLY A 61 5.02 11.39 -11.23
N LYS A 62 5.31 11.55 -9.95
CA LYS A 62 6.32 10.76 -9.26
C LYS A 62 5.87 10.41 -7.85
N VAL A 63 6.19 9.20 -7.43
CA VAL A 63 5.99 8.74 -6.05
C VAL A 63 7.34 8.29 -5.51
N VAL A 64 7.81 8.95 -4.46
CA VAL A 64 9.09 8.65 -3.80
C VAL A 64 8.81 8.18 -2.39
N PHE A 65 9.34 7.03 -2.03
CA PHE A 65 9.21 6.44 -0.69
C PHE A 65 10.61 6.21 -0.09
N GLU A 66 10.86 6.80 1.07
CA GLU A 66 12.16 6.77 1.75
C GLU A 66 13.36 7.14 0.84
N GLY A 67 13.15 8.13 -0.02
CA GLY A 67 14.17 8.62 -0.96
C GLY A 67 14.30 7.79 -2.24
N GLU A 68 13.55 6.71 -2.38
CA GLU A 68 13.58 5.84 -3.53
C GLU A 68 12.32 6.02 -4.40
N ASP A 69 12.50 6.16 -5.71
CA ASP A 69 11.39 6.27 -6.64
C ASP A 69 10.70 4.91 -6.83
N ILE A 70 9.48 4.81 -6.34
CA ILE A 70 8.67 3.58 -6.45
C ILE A 70 7.63 3.65 -7.58
N SER A 71 7.68 4.69 -8.42
CA SER A 71 6.67 4.94 -9.44
C SER A 71 6.49 3.79 -10.43
N ASP A 72 7.57 3.10 -10.77
CA ASP A 72 7.58 2.01 -11.76
C ASP A 72 7.69 0.61 -11.14
N LEU A 73 7.67 0.49 -9.82
CA LEU A 73 7.72 -0.80 -9.15
C LEU A 73 6.36 -1.51 -9.20
N SER A 74 6.38 -2.83 -9.30
CA SER A 74 5.16 -3.64 -9.18
C SER A 74 4.62 -3.61 -7.74
N THR A 75 3.33 -3.91 -7.58
CA THR A 75 2.67 -3.88 -6.27
C THR A 75 3.37 -4.74 -5.22
N ASP A 76 3.84 -5.93 -5.60
CA ASP A 76 4.57 -6.82 -4.70
C ASP A 76 5.91 -6.23 -4.24
N LYS A 77 6.63 -5.55 -5.10
CA LYS A 77 7.88 -4.87 -4.75
C LYS A 77 7.64 -3.68 -3.83
N ILE A 78 6.60 -2.91 -4.08
CA ILE A 78 6.20 -1.80 -3.21
C ILE A 78 5.82 -2.32 -1.81
N ALA A 79 5.12 -3.44 -1.74
CA ALA A 79 4.81 -4.08 -0.46
C ALA A 79 6.06 -4.53 0.31
N LYS A 80 7.08 -5.03 -0.39
CA LYS A 80 8.37 -5.39 0.22
C LYS A 80 9.12 -4.18 0.79
N GLU A 81 8.95 -3.01 0.19
CA GLU A 81 9.52 -1.76 0.73
C GLU A 81 8.84 -1.30 2.03
N GLY A 82 7.72 -1.88 2.38
CA GLY A 82 7.01 -1.60 3.63
C GLY A 82 5.74 -0.78 3.48
N VAL A 83 5.26 -0.57 2.27
CA VAL A 83 3.99 0.14 2.04
C VAL A 83 2.83 -0.86 2.11
N PHE A 84 1.88 -0.59 2.98
CA PHE A 84 0.72 -1.47 3.19
C PHE A 84 -0.58 -0.67 3.11
N MET A 85 -1.59 -1.28 2.52
CA MET A 85 -2.95 -0.73 2.46
C MET A 85 -3.94 -1.74 3.05
N SER A 86 -4.74 -1.29 4.02
CA SER A 86 -5.88 -2.08 4.47
C SER A 86 -7.11 -1.78 3.62
N PHE A 87 -7.86 -2.82 3.28
CA PHE A 87 -9.09 -2.65 2.51
C PHE A 87 -10.22 -2.06 3.37
N GLN A 88 -11.12 -1.34 2.74
CA GLN A 88 -12.28 -0.77 3.40
C GLN A 88 -13.19 -1.84 4.02
N SER A 89 -13.29 -2.99 3.36
CA SER A 89 -13.99 -4.17 3.87
C SER A 89 -13.06 -5.38 3.80
N PRO A 90 -13.07 -6.27 4.80
CA PRO A 90 -12.27 -7.49 4.74
C PRO A 90 -12.60 -8.31 3.51
N VAL A 91 -11.57 -8.83 2.85
CA VAL A 91 -11.71 -9.69 1.68
C VAL A 91 -11.28 -11.11 2.07
N GLU A 92 -12.21 -12.06 1.91
CA GLU A 92 -11.93 -13.45 2.16
C GLU A 92 -11.29 -14.10 0.93
N ILE A 93 -10.25 -14.90 1.16
CA ILE A 93 -9.66 -15.74 0.12
C ILE A 93 -10.13 -17.18 0.39
N PRO A 94 -11.04 -17.74 -0.45
CA PRO A 94 -11.54 -19.09 -0.23
C PRO A 94 -10.44 -20.15 -0.31
N GLY A 95 -10.53 -21.15 0.56
CA GLY A 95 -9.62 -22.30 0.53
C GLY A 95 -8.30 -22.13 1.25
N ILE A 96 -8.07 -20.98 1.88
CA ILE A 96 -6.84 -20.75 2.65
C ILE A 96 -7.17 -20.20 4.05
N SER A 97 -6.53 -20.73 5.09
CA SER A 97 -6.67 -20.20 6.43
C SER A 97 -5.92 -18.87 6.60
N THR A 98 -6.36 -18.04 7.53
CA THR A 98 -5.67 -16.77 7.86
C THR A 98 -4.21 -17.00 8.23
N THR A 99 -3.93 -18.04 9.04
CA THR A 99 -2.56 -18.37 9.44
C THR A 99 -1.68 -18.72 8.23
N ASN A 100 -2.18 -19.54 7.31
CA ASN A 100 -1.42 -19.90 6.11
C ASN A 100 -1.23 -18.70 5.17
N PHE A 101 -2.26 -17.88 5.01
CA PHE A 101 -2.15 -16.64 4.23
C PHE A 101 -1.05 -15.73 4.79
N LEU A 102 -1.04 -15.48 6.10
CA LEU A 102 -0.03 -14.64 6.75
C LEU A 102 1.37 -15.26 6.65
N LYS A 103 1.48 -16.60 6.72
CA LYS A 103 2.74 -17.31 6.54
C LYS A 103 3.31 -17.04 5.14
N TYR A 104 2.52 -17.20 4.10
CA TYR A 104 2.95 -16.94 2.72
C TYR A 104 3.31 -15.48 2.50
N ALA A 105 2.49 -14.56 3.01
CA ALA A 105 2.75 -13.13 2.89
C ALA A 105 4.07 -12.74 3.57
N LYS A 106 4.30 -13.23 4.79
CA LYS A 106 5.55 -12.97 5.53
C LYS A 106 6.76 -13.57 4.84
N ASN A 107 6.66 -14.80 4.33
CA ASN A 107 7.74 -15.43 3.55
C ASN A 107 8.14 -14.56 2.35
N LYS A 108 7.17 -14.01 1.63
CA LYS A 108 7.42 -13.18 0.45
C LYS A 108 8.03 -11.82 0.80
N ILE A 109 7.61 -11.21 1.89
CA ILE A 109 8.11 -9.90 2.33
C ILE A 109 9.52 -10.01 2.88
N THR A 110 9.79 -11.03 3.70
CA THR A 110 11.09 -11.20 4.37
C THR A 110 12.10 -12.01 3.56
N ASP A 111 11.66 -12.72 2.51
CA ASP A 111 12.44 -13.69 1.74
C ASP A 111 13.09 -14.79 2.61
N LYS A 112 12.47 -15.07 3.77
CA LYS A 112 12.92 -16.08 4.72
C LYS A 112 11.81 -17.07 5.07
N PRO A 113 12.13 -18.37 5.27
CA PRO A 113 11.13 -19.32 5.74
C PRO A 113 10.59 -18.90 7.11
N VAL A 114 9.27 -18.97 7.25
CA VAL A 114 8.59 -18.65 8.51
C VAL A 114 8.20 -19.95 9.22
N LYS A 115 8.60 -20.09 10.48
CA LYS A 115 8.19 -21.21 11.32
C LYS A 115 6.76 -20.97 11.80
N ILE A 116 5.88 -21.97 11.58
CA ILE A 116 4.45 -21.84 11.86
C ILE A 116 4.17 -21.55 13.34
N PHE A 117 4.94 -22.14 14.25
CA PHE A 117 4.76 -21.91 15.68
C PHE A 117 5.10 -20.48 16.10
N GLU A 118 6.21 -19.95 15.61
CA GLU A 118 6.60 -18.56 15.87
C GLU A 118 5.57 -17.59 15.32
N LEU A 119 5.03 -17.86 14.13
CA LEU A 119 4.00 -17.05 13.53
C LEU A 119 2.71 -17.06 14.35
N ARG A 120 2.28 -18.23 14.83
CA ARG A 120 1.10 -18.35 15.68
C ARG A 120 1.25 -17.55 16.98
N ASP A 121 2.41 -17.62 17.61
CA ASP A 121 2.69 -16.83 18.81
C ASP A 121 2.63 -15.34 18.54
N GLN A 122 3.18 -14.87 17.41
CA GLN A 122 3.10 -13.47 17.00
C GLN A 122 1.67 -13.02 16.73
N ILE A 123 0.90 -13.84 16.02
CA ILE A 123 -0.52 -13.53 15.73
C ILE A 123 -1.30 -13.40 17.04
N GLN A 124 -1.12 -14.35 17.96
CA GLN A 124 -1.82 -14.32 19.24
C GLN A 124 -1.47 -13.06 20.04
N LYS A 125 -0.19 -12.71 20.08
CA LYS A 125 0.27 -11.50 20.76
C LYS A 125 -0.39 -10.23 20.21
N TYR A 126 -0.48 -10.08 18.88
CA TYR A 126 -1.12 -8.92 18.28
C TYR A 126 -2.65 -8.91 18.47
N MET A 127 -3.27 -10.06 18.58
CA MET A 127 -4.72 -10.15 18.84
C MET A 127 -5.07 -9.78 20.29
N GLU A 128 -4.14 -9.91 21.24
CA GLU A 128 -4.33 -9.56 22.65
C GLU A 128 -4.12 -8.05 22.92
N GLU A 129 -3.50 -7.33 22.03
CA GLU A 129 -3.31 -5.88 22.11
C GLU A 129 -4.56 -5.13 21.62
#